data_7c71c853d97135e2c492437d8caf2c29
#
_entry.id   7c71c853d97135e2c492437d8caf2c29
#
_cell.length_a   1.000
_cell.length_b   1.000
_cell.length_c   1.000
_cell.angle_alpha   90.00
_cell.angle_beta   90.00
_cell.angle_gamma   90.00
#
_symmetry.space_group_name_H-M   'P 1'
#
loop_
_entity.id
_entity.type
_entity.pdbx_description
1 polymer ?
#
loop_
_entity_poly.entity_id
_entity_poly.type
_entity_poly.pdbx_seq_one_letter_code
_entity_poly.pdbx_strand_id
1 'polypeptide(L)'
;MAKLKSHLRITSNDLDDELMAKLTAAIDSAEHFIGRIILESSIIDTLPFSSKVALSRPLISVDGVEVDGVETSSFTTDIFTGTLFFSEDMTGYAVEVSYNAGMTQIPPDIVNAILLMASSLFSNPMDSVETLPKASQLLLRPHRTYDLL
;
A
#
# COMPACT_ATOMS: atom_id res chain seq x y z
N MET A 1 11.32 -1.84 12.53
CA MET A 1 12.78 -1.82 12.78
C MET A 1 13.25 -2.90 13.74
N ALA A 2 12.77 -3.01 14.98
CA ALA A 2 13.24 -4.01 15.97
C ALA A 2 13.20 -5.47 15.46
N LYS A 3 12.14 -5.89 14.77
CA LYS A 3 12.04 -7.22 14.16
C LYS A 3 13.10 -7.49 13.09
N LEU A 4 13.43 -6.48 12.27
CA LEU A 4 14.47 -6.61 11.24
C LEU A 4 15.86 -6.76 11.88
N LYS A 5 16.17 -5.94 12.88
CA LYS A 5 17.45 -6.06 13.63
C LYS A 5 17.58 -7.41 14.29
N SER A 6 16.51 -7.91 14.92
CA SER A 6 16.49 -9.26 15.51
C SER A 6 16.69 -10.34 14.47
N HIS A 7 16.05 -10.21 13.30
CA HIS A 7 16.20 -11.16 12.18
C HIS A 7 17.63 -11.21 11.64
N LEU A 8 18.30 -10.05 11.54
CA LEU A 8 19.68 -9.91 11.09
C LEU A 8 20.72 -10.11 12.20
N ARG A 9 20.28 -10.30 13.46
CA ARG A 9 21.14 -10.39 14.63
C ARG A 9 22.04 -9.16 14.86
N ILE A 10 21.53 -7.99 14.52
CA ILE A 10 22.23 -6.70 14.69
C ILE A 10 21.80 -6.07 16.01
N THR A 11 22.79 -5.71 16.85
CA THR A 11 22.54 -5.09 18.16
C THR A 11 22.93 -3.61 18.21
N SER A 12 23.77 -3.15 17.28
CA SER A 12 24.16 -1.72 17.21
C SER A 12 23.11 -0.87 16.50
N ASN A 13 23.22 0.45 16.65
CA ASN A 13 22.36 1.43 15.98
C ASN A 13 23.06 2.13 14.80
N ASP A 14 24.32 1.79 14.53
CA ASP A 14 25.13 2.47 13.51
C ASP A 14 24.60 2.29 12.08
N LEU A 15 23.81 1.23 11.87
CA LEU A 15 23.23 0.87 10.57
C LEU A 15 21.72 1.17 10.47
N ASP A 16 21.15 1.88 11.45
CA ASP A 16 19.69 2.08 11.51
C ASP A 16 19.14 2.81 10.29
N ASP A 17 19.83 3.82 9.78
CA ASP A 17 19.39 4.56 8.58
C ASP A 17 19.43 3.68 7.33
N GLU A 18 20.47 2.85 7.16
CA GLU A 18 20.57 1.92 6.05
C GLU A 18 19.48 0.84 6.14
N LEU A 19 19.29 0.26 7.32
CA LEU A 19 18.25 -0.73 7.58
C LEU A 19 16.84 -0.16 7.34
N MET A 20 16.62 1.11 7.72
CA MET A 20 15.34 1.78 7.47
C MET A 20 15.09 1.94 5.98
N ALA A 21 16.09 2.37 5.21
CA ALA A 21 15.97 2.49 3.75
C ALA A 21 15.65 1.15 3.08
N LYS A 22 16.33 0.05 3.51
CA LYS A 22 16.06 -1.30 2.98
C LYS A 22 14.67 -1.80 3.38
N LEU A 23 14.24 -1.52 4.60
CA LEU A 23 12.91 -1.88 5.08
C LEU A 23 11.82 -1.15 4.29
N THR A 24 11.98 0.15 4.06
CA THR A 24 11.05 0.94 3.24
C THR A 24 10.95 0.38 1.83
N ALA A 25 12.08 0.14 1.16
CA ALA A 25 12.12 -0.45 -0.17
C ALA A 25 11.45 -1.85 -0.22
N ALA A 26 11.61 -2.66 0.83
CA ALA A 26 10.96 -3.96 0.92
C ALA A 26 9.44 -3.84 1.08
N ILE A 27 8.96 -2.88 1.87
CA ILE A 27 7.52 -2.60 2.03
C ILE A 27 6.92 -2.13 0.71
N ASP A 28 7.53 -1.15 0.04
CA ASP A 28 7.08 -0.63 -1.26
C ASP A 28 7.00 -1.75 -2.31
N SER A 29 8.01 -2.62 -2.34
CA SER A 29 8.03 -3.76 -3.26
C SER A 29 6.93 -4.78 -2.94
N ALA A 30 6.65 -5.02 -1.65
CA ALA A 30 5.58 -5.90 -1.22
C ALA A 30 4.20 -5.32 -1.59
N GLU A 31 3.96 -4.03 -1.32
CA GLU A 31 2.73 -3.32 -1.68
C GLU A 31 2.47 -3.36 -3.18
N HIS A 32 3.51 -3.12 -3.97
CA HIS A 32 3.44 -3.19 -5.43
C HIS A 32 3.10 -4.62 -5.92
N PHE A 33 3.71 -5.64 -5.30
CA PHE A 33 3.46 -7.03 -5.67
C PHE A 33 2.04 -7.49 -5.35
N ILE A 34 1.49 -7.12 -4.19
CA ILE A 34 0.14 -7.53 -3.77
C ILE A 34 -0.96 -6.60 -4.30
N GLY A 35 -0.62 -5.39 -4.76
CA GLY A 35 -1.57 -4.38 -5.20
C GLY A 35 -2.42 -3.79 -4.06
N ARG A 36 -1.85 -3.72 -2.84
CA ARG A 36 -2.52 -3.20 -1.64
C ARG A 36 -1.57 -2.38 -0.81
N ILE A 37 -2.10 -1.39 -0.11
CA ILE A 37 -1.35 -0.62 0.89
C ILE A 37 -1.23 -1.44 2.18
N ILE A 38 -0.01 -1.63 2.65
CA ILE A 38 0.29 -2.38 3.88
C ILE A 38 0.29 -1.46 5.09
N LEU A 39 1.04 -0.35 5.02
CA LEU A 39 1.09 0.61 6.11
C LEU A 39 -0.03 1.62 5.97
N GLU A 40 -0.74 1.87 7.08
CA GLU A 40 -1.76 2.93 7.10
C GLU A 40 -1.15 4.27 6.70
N SER A 41 -1.76 4.91 5.71
CA SER A 41 -1.35 6.21 5.19
C SER A 41 -2.54 7.04 4.72
N SER A 42 -2.41 8.35 4.85
CA SER A 42 -3.34 9.30 4.27
C SER A 42 -2.92 9.58 2.83
N ILE A 43 -3.86 9.46 1.92
CA ILE A 43 -3.66 9.56 0.47
C ILE A 43 -4.59 10.64 -0.08
N ILE A 44 -4.07 11.41 -1.02
CA ILE A 44 -4.86 12.34 -1.84
C ILE A 44 -4.65 11.94 -3.29
N ASP A 45 -5.70 11.47 -3.93
CA ASP A 45 -5.69 11.07 -5.33
C ASP A 45 -6.56 12.01 -6.17
N THR A 46 -6.01 12.42 -7.30
CA THR A 46 -6.77 13.17 -8.32
C THR A 46 -6.99 12.24 -9.52
N LEU A 47 -8.25 11.93 -9.79
CA LEU A 47 -8.67 10.95 -10.78
C LEU A 47 -9.66 11.58 -11.77
N PRO A 48 -9.77 11.06 -13.00
CA PRO A 48 -10.84 11.44 -13.90
C PRO A 48 -12.21 11.15 -13.27
N PHE A 49 -13.18 12.04 -13.48
CA PHE A 49 -14.54 11.80 -13.00
C PHE A 49 -15.15 10.56 -13.66
N SER A 50 -15.71 9.70 -12.81
CA SER A 50 -16.53 8.56 -13.22
C SER A 50 -17.60 8.32 -12.16
N SER A 51 -18.74 7.75 -12.52
CA SER A 51 -19.77 7.34 -11.56
C SER A 51 -19.27 6.35 -10.51
N LYS A 52 -18.16 5.63 -10.83
CA LYS A 52 -17.46 4.71 -9.93
C LYS A 52 -15.97 5.05 -9.97
N VAL A 53 -15.39 5.33 -8.81
CA VAL A 53 -13.97 5.63 -8.66
C VAL A 53 -13.36 4.59 -7.73
N ALA A 54 -12.34 3.89 -8.22
CA ALA A 54 -11.59 2.90 -7.43
C ALA A 54 -10.46 3.61 -6.66
N LEU A 55 -10.41 3.36 -5.36
CA LEU A 55 -9.40 3.87 -4.44
C LEU A 55 -8.42 2.76 -4.06
N SER A 56 -7.28 3.13 -3.50
CA SER A 56 -6.30 2.19 -2.97
C SER A 56 -6.90 1.35 -1.83
N ARG A 57 -6.53 0.08 -1.77
CA ARG A 57 -7.09 -0.89 -0.80
C ARG A 57 -6.02 -1.41 0.15
N PRO A 58 -6.37 -1.84 1.36
CA PRO A 58 -7.70 -1.75 2.01
C PRO A 58 -8.07 -0.30 2.34
N LEU A 59 -9.30 0.09 2.03
CA LEU A 59 -9.81 1.42 2.38
C LEU A 59 -10.23 1.44 3.85
N ILE A 60 -9.80 2.47 4.59
CA ILE A 60 -10.15 2.66 6.00
C ILE A 60 -11.27 3.68 6.12
N SER A 61 -11.06 4.88 5.57
CA SER A 61 -12.03 5.98 5.63
C SER A 61 -11.85 6.92 4.45
N VAL A 62 -12.90 7.62 4.09
CA VAL A 62 -12.86 8.75 3.16
C VAL A 62 -13.06 10.02 3.96
N ASP A 63 -12.12 10.95 3.90
CA ASP A 63 -12.13 12.17 4.69
C ASP A 63 -12.76 13.33 3.93
N GLY A 64 -12.59 13.40 2.60
CA GLY A 64 -13.17 14.44 1.76
C GLY A 64 -13.17 14.05 0.28
N VAL A 65 -14.14 14.57 -0.44
CA VAL A 65 -14.28 14.40 -1.89
C VAL A 65 -14.60 15.74 -2.52
N GLU A 66 -13.82 16.12 -3.53
CA GLU A 66 -14.04 17.31 -4.32
C GLU A 66 -14.23 16.93 -5.79
N VAL A 67 -15.24 17.51 -6.44
CA VAL A 67 -15.46 17.39 -7.89
C VAL A 67 -15.22 18.75 -8.51
N ASP A 68 -14.25 18.83 -9.42
CA ASP A 68 -13.83 20.07 -10.06
C ASP A 68 -13.51 21.21 -9.05
N GLY A 69 -12.90 20.82 -7.88
CA GLY A 69 -12.54 21.75 -6.81
C GLY A 69 -13.69 22.16 -5.89
N VAL A 70 -14.84 21.51 -5.99
CA VAL A 70 -16.01 21.76 -5.13
C VAL A 70 -16.27 20.54 -4.26
N GLU A 71 -16.24 20.73 -2.94
CA GLU A 71 -16.53 19.68 -1.97
C GLU A 71 -17.95 19.14 -2.16
N THR A 72 -18.10 17.82 -2.11
CA THR A 72 -19.38 17.14 -2.28
C THR A 72 -19.57 16.05 -1.25
N SER A 73 -20.83 15.83 -0.85
CA SER A 73 -21.27 14.68 -0.05
C SER A 73 -22.19 13.73 -0.82
N SER A 74 -22.40 13.98 -2.14
CA SER A 74 -23.30 13.20 -2.98
C SER A 74 -22.65 11.91 -3.49
N PHE A 75 -22.09 11.12 -2.58
CA PHE A 75 -21.45 9.84 -2.87
C PHE A 75 -21.74 8.81 -1.78
N THR A 76 -21.52 7.55 -2.11
CA THR A 76 -21.49 6.44 -1.17
C THR A 76 -20.17 5.69 -1.33
N THR A 77 -19.70 5.09 -0.26
CA THR A 77 -18.42 4.38 -0.24
C THR A 77 -18.63 2.91 0.12
N ASP A 78 -18.08 2.02 -0.68
CA ASP A 78 -17.94 0.61 -0.34
C ASP A 78 -16.50 0.37 0.13
N ILE A 79 -16.34 0.23 1.44
CA ILE A 79 -15.05 0.00 2.09
C ILE A 79 -14.44 -1.35 1.67
N PHE A 80 -15.26 -2.37 1.41
CA PHE A 80 -14.78 -3.71 1.08
C PHE A 80 -14.14 -3.75 -0.31
N THR A 81 -14.77 -3.09 -1.28
CA THR A 81 -14.23 -3.01 -2.64
C THR A 81 -13.30 -1.82 -2.85
N GLY A 82 -13.23 -0.87 -1.89
CA GLY A 82 -12.49 0.37 -2.05
C GLY A 82 -13.06 1.24 -3.17
N THR A 83 -14.38 1.23 -3.35
CA THR A 83 -15.02 1.95 -4.45
C THR A 83 -15.90 3.06 -3.93
N LEU A 84 -15.81 4.21 -4.56
CA LEU A 84 -16.64 5.38 -4.33
C LEU A 84 -17.66 5.48 -5.46
N PHE A 85 -18.93 5.62 -5.11
CA PHE A 85 -20.04 5.71 -6.04
C PHE A 85 -20.67 7.09 -5.94
N PHE A 86 -20.72 7.83 -7.03
CA PHE A 86 -21.42 9.10 -7.11
C PHE A 86 -22.90 8.92 -7.44
N SER A 87 -23.72 9.91 -7.01
CA SER A 87 -25.12 9.96 -7.39
C SER A 87 -25.28 10.15 -8.91
N GLU A 88 -26.36 9.62 -9.50
CA GLU A 88 -26.57 9.62 -10.94
C GLU A 88 -26.60 11.03 -11.56
N ASP A 89 -27.00 12.02 -10.80
CA ASP A 89 -27.07 13.43 -11.24
C ASP A 89 -25.71 14.16 -11.18
N MET A 90 -24.68 13.52 -10.62
CA MET A 90 -23.36 14.13 -10.48
C MET A 90 -22.59 14.06 -11.80
N THR A 91 -22.03 15.19 -12.21
CA THR A 91 -21.17 15.32 -13.39
C THR A 91 -19.94 16.14 -13.04
N GLY A 92 -18.83 15.89 -13.74
CA GLY A 92 -17.57 16.60 -13.53
C GLY A 92 -16.49 16.11 -14.47
N TYR A 93 -15.31 16.71 -14.38
CA TYR A 93 -14.12 16.32 -15.14
C TYR A 93 -13.09 15.60 -14.28
N ALA A 94 -12.87 16.08 -13.06
CA ALA A 94 -11.89 15.53 -12.14
C ALA A 94 -12.46 15.36 -10.73
N VAL A 95 -11.99 14.34 -10.04
CA VAL A 95 -12.31 14.06 -8.64
C VAL A 95 -11.03 14.05 -7.85
N GLU A 96 -10.98 14.85 -6.78
CA GLU A 96 -9.94 14.72 -5.76
C GLU A 96 -10.54 14.06 -4.52
N VAL A 97 -9.89 12.99 -4.06
CA VAL A 97 -10.34 12.22 -2.90
C VAL A 97 -9.23 12.19 -1.87
N SER A 98 -9.53 12.65 -0.67
CA SER A 98 -8.69 12.51 0.52
C SER A 98 -9.20 11.35 1.35
N TYR A 99 -8.36 10.33 1.57
CA TYR A 99 -8.76 9.11 2.25
C TYR A 99 -7.61 8.43 2.97
N ASN A 100 -7.94 7.50 3.85
CA ASN A 100 -6.96 6.67 4.55
C ASN A 100 -7.08 5.23 4.06
N ALA A 101 -5.94 4.64 3.74
CA ALA A 101 -5.85 3.25 3.32
C ALA A 101 -4.69 2.55 4.03
N GLY A 102 -4.76 1.24 4.13
CA GLY A 102 -3.75 0.39 4.74
C GLY A 102 -4.34 -0.73 5.57
N MET A 103 -3.50 -1.66 6.00
CA MET A 103 -3.90 -2.80 6.82
C MET A 103 -3.87 -2.42 8.29
N THR A 104 -5.01 -2.46 8.99
CA THR A 104 -5.10 -2.26 10.45
C THR A 104 -4.40 -3.38 11.23
N GLN A 105 -4.35 -4.58 10.65
CA GLN A 105 -3.57 -5.71 11.15
C GLN A 105 -2.81 -6.34 9.99
N ILE A 106 -1.49 -6.29 10.07
CA ILE A 106 -0.62 -6.86 9.04
C ILE A 106 -0.45 -8.36 9.33
N PRO A 107 -0.85 -9.26 8.41
CA PRO A 107 -0.67 -10.69 8.56
C PRO A 107 0.80 -11.08 8.78
N PRO A 108 1.09 -12.09 9.63
CA PRO A 108 2.47 -12.50 9.94
C PRO A 108 3.28 -12.95 8.73
N ASP A 109 2.65 -13.53 7.73
CA ASP A 109 3.29 -13.95 6.47
C ASP A 109 3.75 -12.76 5.64
N ILE A 110 2.98 -11.66 5.57
CA ILE A 110 3.42 -10.40 4.95
C ILE A 110 4.62 -9.83 5.72
N VAL A 111 4.56 -9.80 7.06
CA VAL A 111 5.69 -9.33 7.87
C VAL A 111 6.95 -10.15 7.59
N ASN A 112 6.83 -11.47 7.55
CA ASN A 112 7.96 -12.36 7.25
C ASN A 112 8.50 -12.16 5.83
N ALA A 113 7.62 -11.97 4.84
CA ALA A 113 8.03 -11.67 3.47
C ALA A 113 8.85 -10.37 3.39
N ILE A 114 8.40 -9.31 4.06
CA ILE A 114 9.11 -8.03 4.12
C ILE A 114 10.48 -8.18 4.80
N LEU A 115 10.55 -8.92 5.92
CA LEU A 115 11.82 -9.17 6.61
C LEU A 115 12.82 -9.92 5.72
N LEU A 116 12.36 -10.94 4.98
CA LEU A 116 13.21 -11.68 4.04
C LEU A 116 13.71 -10.77 2.90
N MET A 117 12.84 -9.92 2.36
CA MET A 117 13.20 -8.97 1.30
C MET A 117 14.21 -7.93 1.80
N ALA A 118 13.95 -7.31 2.95
CA ALA A 118 14.85 -6.32 3.55
C ALA A 118 16.22 -6.94 3.88
N SER A 119 16.24 -8.17 4.40
CA SER A 119 17.48 -8.91 4.67
C SER A 119 18.27 -9.22 3.40
N SER A 120 17.59 -9.60 2.33
CA SER A 120 18.22 -9.83 1.02
C SER A 120 18.83 -8.54 0.46
N LEU A 121 18.11 -7.41 0.52
CA LEU A 121 18.60 -6.10 0.09
C LEU A 121 19.79 -5.61 0.93
N PHE A 122 19.80 -5.93 2.23
CA PHE A 122 20.91 -5.59 3.12
C PHE A 122 22.16 -6.43 2.85
N SER A 123 21.98 -7.73 2.60
CA SER A 123 23.09 -8.67 2.37
C SER A 123 23.71 -8.54 0.97
N ASN A 124 22.96 -8.02 0.01
CA ASN A 124 23.38 -7.90 -1.40
C ASN A 124 23.20 -6.46 -1.92
N PRO A 125 23.99 -5.49 -1.41
CA PRO A 125 23.81 -4.07 -1.75
C PRO A 125 24.13 -3.73 -3.21
N MET A 126 24.85 -4.62 -3.92
CA MET A 126 25.27 -4.45 -5.32
C MET A 126 24.37 -5.19 -6.31
N ASP A 127 23.41 -5.98 -5.81
CA ASP A 127 22.55 -6.78 -6.66
C ASP A 127 21.29 -5.94 -7.01
N SER A 128 21.13 -5.65 -8.29
CA SER A 128 19.84 -5.19 -8.81
C SER A 128 18.89 -6.38 -8.74
N VAL A 129 18.09 -6.45 -7.68
CA VAL A 129 17.08 -7.49 -7.53
C VAL A 129 16.01 -7.29 -8.60
N GLU A 130 16.19 -7.86 -9.78
CA GLU A 130 15.19 -7.86 -10.84
C GLU A 130 13.91 -8.60 -10.42
N THR A 131 14.02 -9.51 -9.47
CA THR A 131 12.89 -10.32 -8.98
C THR A 131 12.91 -10.45 -7.46
N LEU A 132 11.71 -10.39 -6.86
CA LEU A 132 11.55 -10.67 -5.43
C LEU A 132 12.04 -12.09 -5.08
N PRO A 133 12.62 -12.30 -3.89
CA PRO A 133 12.98 -13.63 -3.41
C PRO A 133 11.79 -14.59 -3.50
N LYS A 134 12.02 -15.80 -4.00
CA LYS A 134 10.94 -16.79 -4.21
C LYS A 134 10.12 -17.08 -2.94
N ALA A 135 10.78 -17.14 -1.78
CA ALA A 135 10.11 -17.34 -0.50
C ALA A 135 9.16 -16.17 -0.19
N SER A 136 9.58 -14.92 -0.41
CA SER A 136 8.74 -13.74 -0.22
C SER A 136 7.54 -13.74 -1.18
N GLN A 137 7.74 -14.11 -2.44
CA GLN A 137 6.64 -14.23 -3.41
C GLN A 137 5.59 -15.25 -2.98
N LEU A 138 6.02 -16.41 -2.45
CA LEU A 138 5.10 -17.45 -1.98
C LEU A 138 4.26 -16.97 -0.79
N LEU A 139 4.86 -16.22 0.13
CA LEU A 139 4.17 -15.65 1.28
C LEU A 139 3.19 -14.51 0.90
N LEU A 140 3.55 -13.71 -0.10
CA LEU A 140 2.75 -12.57 -0.55
C LEU A 140 1.62 -12.97 -1.52
N ARG A 141 1.78 -14.06 -2.28
CA ARG A 141 0.84 -14.47 -3.33
C ARG A 141 -0.61 -14.60 -2.85
N PRO A 142 -0.94 -15.17 -1.67
CA PRO A 142 -2.32 -15.27 -1.19
C PRO A 142 -3.00 -13.92 -0.94
N HIS A 143 -2.21 -12.86 -0.72
CA HIS A 143 -2.69 -11.51 -0.43
C HIS A 143 -2.84 -10.64 -1.67
N ARG A 144 -2.41 -11.15 -2.83
CA ARG A 144 -2.45 -10.40 -4.09
C ARG A 144 -3.88 -10.12 -4.52
N THR A 145 -4.14 -8.87 -4.87
CA THR A 145 -5.39 -8.48 -5.50
C THR A 145 -5.30 -8.79 -6.99
N TYR A 146 -6.22 -9.58 -7.49
CA TYR A 146 -6.42 -9.74 -8.92
C TYR A 146 -7.60 -8.83 -9.28
N ASP A 147 -7.35 -7.78 -10.05
CA ASP A 147 -8.43 -7.06 -10.69
C ASP A 147 -9.05 -8.00 -11.71
N LEU A 148 -10.23 -8.51 -11.39
CA LEU A 148 -11.07 -9.18 -12.35
C LEU A 148 -11.54 -8.10 -13.33
N LEU A 149 -10.95 -8.11 -14.50
CA LEU A 149 -11.38 -7.29 -15.63
C LEU A 149 -12.82 -7.63 -16.02
#